data_61dcf80124c9b445c20eb1236068f222
#
_entry.id   61dcf80124c9b445c20eb1236068f222
#
_cell.length_a   1.000
_cell.length_b   1.000
_cell.length_c   1.000
_cell.angle_alpha   90.00
_cell.angle_beta   90.00
_cell.angle_gamma   90.00
#
_symmetry.space_group_name_H-M   'P 1'
#
loop_
_entity.id
_entity.type
_entity.pdbx_description
1 polymer ?
#
loop_
_entity_poly.entity_id
_entity_poly.type
_entity_poly.pdbx_seq_one_letter_code
_entity_poly.pdbx_strand_id
1 'polypeptide(L)'
;MPELPLLKIRNASVIKNGKFLLNDLNLEIPDGRHTAILGPNGSGKSSLIKLISKQLYPIVRGDISPLVTVFGHERWNIFELRTLLGIVSADLHSAFTGEGSPPGLEAVLSGFFAGLGLARHHVVTPEMHVRALESLAAVEASYLAEKPLDQMSAGEVRRVLIARALVNDPRALLLDEPTTGLDIVACRRFLETLRGLASQGRTILLVTHHVEEIIPEIESVVLMQNGRVFLEGAKRDVLTSENLSELFGAPITVRESGGYFGAVAR
;
A
#
# COMPACT_ATOMS: atom_id res chain seq x y z
N MET A 1 -18.40 7.36 19.71
CA MET A 1 -17.88 5.98 19.75
C MET A 1 -16.41 6.07 19.43
N PRO A 2 -15.50 5.34 20.05
CA PRO A 2 -14.11 5.31 19.58
C PRO A 2 -14.11 4.86 18.13
N GLU A 3 -13.43 5.58 17.26
CA GLU A 3 -13.28 5.21 15.86
C GLU A 3 -12.53 3.87 15.80
N LEU A 4 -13.08 2.93 15.02
CA LEU A 4 -12.45 1.63 14.83
C LEU A 4 -11.13 1.82 14.09
N PRO A 5 -10.03 1.17 14.52
CA PRO A 5 -8.76 1.29 13.83
C PRO A 5 -8.86 0.74 12.39
N LEU A 6 -8.14 1.38 11.47
CA LEU A 6 -7.96 0.86 10.11
C LEU A 6 -7.39 -0.55 10.16
N LEU A 7 -6.36 -0.77 10.96
CA LEU A 7 -5.70 -2.05 11.13
C LEU A 7 -5.40 -2.32 12.60
N LYS A 8 -5.77 -3.51 13.08
CA LYS A 8 -5.34 -3.99 14.39
C LYS A 8 -4.89 -5.44 14.29
N ILE A 9 -3.65 -5.66 14.69
CA ILE A 9 -3.00 -6.97 14.71
C ILE A 9 -2.51 -7.22 16.14
N ARG A 10 -2.79 -8.40 16.68
CA ARG A 10 -2.27 -8.86 17.95
C ARG A 10 -1.75 -10.29 17.82
N ASN A 11 -0.55 -10.52 18.32
CA ASN A 11 0.11 -11.84 18.41
C ASN A 11 0.14 -12.62 17.08
N ALA A 12 0.18 -11.91 15.94
CA ALA A 12 0.14 -12.58 14.64
C ALA A 12 1.50 -13.12 14.22
N SER A 13 1.59 -14.43 14.01
CA SER A 13 2.76 -15.09 13.45
C SER A 13 2.39 -15.82 12.17
N VAL A 14 3.20 -15.68 11.14
CA VAL A 14 3.05 -16.36 9.84
C VAL A 14 4.32 -17.16 9.55
N ILE A 15 4.16 -18.45 9.24
CA ILE A 15 5.26 -19.34 8.88
C ILE A 15 5.08 -19.82 7.45
N LYS A 16 6.16 -19.83 6.69
CA LYS A 16 6.24 -20.46 5.37
C LYS A 16 7.55 -21.22 5.24
N ASN A 17 7.48 -22.47 4.81
CA ASN A 17 8.66 -23.35 4.66
C ASN A 17 9.54 -23.40 5.93
N GLY A 18 8.93 -23.47 7.12
CA GLY A 18 9.64 -23.53 8.40
C GLY A 18 10.26 -22.20 8.87
N LYS A 19 10.12 -21.11 8.12
CA LYS A 19 10.66 -19.79 8.50
C LYS A 19 9.52 -18.84 8.87
N PHE A 20 9.75 -18.04 9.91
CA PHE A 20 8.85 -16.96 10.26
C PHE A 20 8.94 -15.84 9.20
N LEU A 21 7.80 -15.52 8.59
CA LEU A 21 7.63 -14.33 7.77
C LEU A 21 7.17 -13.14 8.62
N LEU A 22 6.28 -13.43 9.59
CA LEU A 22 5.88 -12.53 10.67
C LEU A 22 6.00 -13.30 11.98
N ASN A 23 6.46 -12.66 13.04
CA ASN A 23 6.77 -13.31 14.30
C ASN A 23 6.24 -12.46 15.46
N ASP A 24 5.13 -12.88 16.05
CA ASP A 24 4.49 -12.19 17.17
C ASP A 24 4.25 -10.70 16.89
N LEU A 25 3.70 -10.43 15.69
CA LEU A 25 3.45 -9.07 15.24
C LEU A 25 2.29 -8.46 16.02
N ASN A 26 2.53 -7.29 16.61
CA ASN A 26 1.55 -6.44 17.25
C ASN A 26 1.61 -5.06 16.57
N LEU A 27 0.48 -4.57 16.06
CA LEU A 27 0.41 -3.31 15.33
C LEU A 27 -1.02 -2.77 15.38
N GLU A 28 -1.16 -1.48 15.65
CA GLU A 28 -2.46 -0.81 15.57
C GLU A 28 -2.30 0.50 14.78
N ILE A 29 -3.02 0.62 13.66
CA ILE A 29 -3.04 1.81 12.82
C ILE A 29 -4.43 2.43 12.93
N PRO A 30 -4.57 3.64 13.48
CA PRO A 30 -5.84 4.36 13.53
C PRO A 30 -6.37 4.68 12.13
N ASP A 31 -7.68 4.72 11.98
CA ASP A 31 -8.30 5.25 10.76
C ASP A 31 -8.06 6.77 10.67
N GLY A 32 -7.92 7.30 9.47
CA GLY A 32 -7.61 8.71 9.24
C GLY A 32 -6.15 9.10 9.45
N ARG A 33 -5.29 8.25 10.06
CA ARG A 33 -3.87 8.55 10.27
C ARG A 33 -3.00 8.01 9.15
N HIS A 34 -2.43 8.90 8.35
CA HIS A 34 -1.47 8.50 7.31
C HIS A 34 -0.22 7.88 7.96
N THR A 35 0.09 6.65 7.56
CA THR A 35 1.16 5.87 8.19
C THR A 35 2.11 5.29 7.14
N ALA A 36 3.43 5.37 7.38
CA ALA A 36 4.42 4.64 6.60
C ALA A 36 4.93 3.42 7.38
N ILE A 37 5.09 2.31 6.68
CA ILE A 37 5.74 1.10 7.18
C ILE A 37 7.08 0.97 6.45
N LEU A 38 8.17 1.19 7.16
CA LEU A 38 9.54 1.22 6.64
C LEU A 38 10.34 0.02 7.17
N GLY A 39 11.21 -0.52 6.35
CA GLY A 39 12.15 -1.56 6.79
C GLY A 39 12.94 -2.15 5.64
N PRO A 40 14.07 -2.81 5.93
CA PRO A 40 14.90 -3.44 4.92
C PRO A 40 14.17 -4.55 4.17
N ASN A 41 14.76 -4.98 3.05
CA ASN A 41 14.25 -6.15 2.33
C ASN A 41 14.27 -7.39 3.24
N GLY A 42 13.20 -8.18 3.19
CA GLY A 42 13.04 -9.35 4.07
C GLY A 42 12.56 -9.04 5.50
N SER A 43 12.27 -7.79 5.86
CA SER A 43 11.76 -7.42 7.19
C SER A 43 10.33 -7.89 7.48
N GLY A 44 9.58 -8.38 6.46
CA GLY A 44 8.21 -8.88 6.61
C GLY A 44 7.11 -7.98 6.03
N LYS A 45 7.45 -6.84 5.42
CA LYS A 45 6.48 -5.86 4.86
C LYS A 45 5.50 -6.48 3.88
N SER A 46 5.97 -7.19 2.87
CA SER A 46 5.09 -7.84 1.87
C SER A 46 4.27 -8.97 2.50
N SER A 47 4.77 -9.61 3.57
CA SER A 47 4.01 -10.61 4.32
C SER A 47 2.89 -9.97 5.14
N LEU A 48 3.13 -8.79 5.69
CA LEU A 48 2.12 -7.98 6.36
C LEU A 48 1.01 -7.58 5.37
N ILE A 49 1.35 -7.13 4.16
CA ILE A 49 0.37 -6.80 3.13
C ILE A 49 -0.46 -8.03 2.75
N LYS A 50 0.18 -9.19 2.58
CA LYS A 50 -0.51 -10.45 2.30
C LYS A 50 -1.40 -10.92 3.45
N LEU A 51 -1.04 -10.61 4.69
CA LEU A 51 -1.89 -10.85 5.86
C LEU A 51 -3.12 -9.92 5.86
N ILE A 52 -2.94 -8.62 5.60
CA ILE A 52 -4.03 -7.63 5.51
C ILE A 52 -5.00 -7.99 4.37
N SER A 53 -4.46 -8.37 3.20
CA SER A 53 -5.24 -8.74 2.01
C SER A 53 -5.80 -10.18 2.06
N LYS A 54 -5.66 -10.89 3.19
CA LYS A 54 -6.13 -12.27 3.41
C LYS A 54 -5.55 -13.32 2.44
N GLN A 55 -4.36 -13.07 1.92
CA GLN A 55 -3.58 -14.04 1.13
C GLN A 55 -2.69 -14.92 2.03
N LEU A 56 -2.40 -14.45 3.25
CA LEU A 56 -1.74 -15.20 4.31
C LEU A 56 -2.61 -15.18 5.56
N TYR A 57 -2.50 -16.22 6.36
CA TYR A 57 -3.23 -16.37 7.62
C TYR A 57 -2.24 -16.61 8.76
N PRO A 58 -2.49 -16.04 9.95
CA PRO A 58 -1.65 -16.26 11.10
C PRO A 58 -1.89 -17.66 11.66
N ILE A 59 -0.86 -18.23 12.27
CA ILE A 59 -0.94 -19.50 12.99
C ILE A 59 -1.38 -19.27 14.44
N VAL A 60 -2.13 -20.22 15.00
CA VAL A 60 -2.41 -20.28 16.43
C VAL A 60 -1.20 -20.87 17.16
N ARG A 61 -0.77 -20.24 18.26
CA ARG A 61 0.37 -20.68 19.07
C ARG A 61 -0.07 -20.93 20.50
N GLY A 62 -0.13 -22.20 20.88
CA GLY A 62 -0.67 -22.59 22.19
C GLY A 62 -2.11 -22.09 22.34
N ASP A 63 -2.42 -21.46 23.47
CA ASP A 63 -3.74 -20.92 23.77
C ASP A 63 -3.95 -19.48 23.25
N ILE A 64 -2.96 -18.90 22.56
CA ILE A 64 -3.02 -17.55 22.03
C ILE A 64 -3.60 -17.56 20.62
N SER A 65 -4.83 -17.05 20.48
CA SER A 65 -5.45 -16.82 19.18
C SER A 65 -5.01 -15.44 18.64
N PRO A 66 -4.41 -15.39 17.43
CA PRO A 66 -4.05 -14.12 16.82
C PRO A 66 -5.31 -13.37 16.40
N LEU A 67 -5.28 -12.03 16.59
CA LEU A 67 -6.32 -11.12 16.11
C LEU A 67 -5.78 -10.33 14.92
N VAL A 68 -6.52 -10.32 13.82
CA VAL A 68 -6.26 -9.45 12.67
C VAL A 68 -7.58 -8.85 12.20
N THR A 69 -7.77 -7.58 12.48
CA THR A 69 -8.96 -6.83 12.05
C THR A 69 -8.56 -5.69 11.10
N VAL A 70 -9.40 -5.45 10.10
CA VAL A 70 -9.32 -4.29 9.22
C VAL A 70 -10.65 -3.56 9.35
N PHE A 71 -10.64 -2.26 9.66
CA PHE A 71 -11.83 -1.48 10.02
C PHE A 71 -12.72 -2.17 11.08
N GLY A 72 -12.08 -2.84 12.05
CA GLY A 72 -12.76 -3.54 13.14
C GLY A 72 -13.31 -4.93 12.84
N HIS A 73 -13.26 -5.38 11.60
CA HIS A 73 -13.77 -6.70 11.20
C HIS A 73 -12.67 -7.75 11.06
N GLU A 74 -12.87 -8.93 11.62
CA GLU A 74 -11.93 -10.07 11.48
C GLU A 74 -12.17 -10.86 10.18
N ARG A 75 -13.42 -10.95 9.77
CA ARG A 75 -13.84 -11.69 8.58
C ARG A 75 -14.35 -10.72 7.54
N TRP A 76 -13.80 -10.85 6.35
CA TRP A 76 -14.16 -10.04 5.20
C TRP A 76 -14.53 -10.93 4.02
N ASN A 77 -15.57 -10.55 3.31
CA ASN A 77 -15.67 -10.84 1.90
C ASN A 77 -14.61 -9.98 1.17
N ILE A 78 -13.85 -10.57 0.26
CA ILE A 78 -12.77 -9.86 -0.44
C ILE A 78 -13.28 -8.65 -1.24
N PHE A 79 -14.51 -8.72 -1.72
CA PHE A 79 -15.16 -7.60 -2.41
C PHE A 79 -15.43 -6.44 -1.45
N GLU A 80 -15.97 -6.71 -0.26
CA GLU A 80 -16.20 -5.70 0.77
C GLU A 80 -14.90 -5.06 1.23
N LEU A 81 -13.85 -5.86 1.46
CA LEU A 81 -12.54 -5.32 1.85
C LEU A 81 -12.04 -4.34 0.79
N ARG A 82 -12.14 -4.68 -0.50
CA ARG A 82 -11.67 -3.83 -1.61
C ARG A 82 -12.51 -2.58 -1.85
N THR A 83 -13.73 -2.52 -1.34
CA THR A 83 -14.52 -1.26 -1.35
C THR A 83 -14.03 -0.28 -0.28
N LEU A 84 -13.40 -0.76 0.78
CA LEU A 84 -12.91 0.08 1.88
C LEU A 84 -11.40 0.32 1.83
N LEU A 85 -10.65 -0.62 1.27
CA LEU A 85 -9.18 -0.59 1.19
C LEU A 85 -8.73 -0.81 -0.27
N GLY A 86 -8.31 0.26 -0.91
CA GLY A 86 -7.64 0.19 -2.21
C GLY A 86 -6.21 -0.34 -2.03
N ILE A 87 -5.82 -1.37 -2.78
CA ILE A 87 -4.49 -1.98 -2.69
C ILE A 87 -3.77 -1.86 -4.02
N VAL A 88 -2.56 -1.29 -3.98
CA VAL A 88 -1.63 -1.23 -5.11
C VAL A 88 -0.34 -1.93 -4.69
N SER A 89 -0.05 -3.08 -5.29
CA SER A 89 1.12 -3.90 -4.97
C SER A 89 1.94 -4.24 -6.22
N ALA A 90 3.18 -4.65 -6.02
CA ALA A 90 4.06 -5.10 -7.10
C ALA A 90 3.51 -6.35 -7.81
N ASP A 91 2.89 -7.28 -7.07
CA ASP A 91 2.22 -8.47 -7.64
C ASP A 91 1.12 -8.05 -8.63
N LEU A 92 0.37 -6.99 -8.31
CA LEU A 92 -0.68 -6.46 -9.19
C LEU A 92 -0.10 -5.83 -10.46
N HIS A 93 1.01 -5.08 -10.34
CA HIS A 93 1.70 -4.51 -11.49
C HIS A 93 2.12 -5.61 -12.48
N SER A 94 2.80 -6.65 -11.99
CA SER A 94 3.26 -7.77 -12.82
C SER A 94 2.12 -8.51 -13.51
N ALA A 95 0.96 -8.61 -12.85
CA ALA A 95 -0.20 -9.30 -13.40
C ALA A 95 -0.87 -8.54 -14.57
N PHE A 96 -0.66 -7.23 -14.66
CA PHE A 96 -1.25 -6.37 -15.69
C PHE A 96 -0.30 -6.02 -16.84
N THR A 97 0.98 -6.36 -16.77
CA THR A 97 1.99 -5.98 -17.79
C THR A 97 2.46 -7.11 -18.69
N GLY A 98 1.71 -8.22 -18.76
CA GLY A 98 1.95 -9.34 -19.69
C GLY A 98 1.42 -9.07 -21.11
N GLU A 99 1.75 -9.98 -22.07
CA GLU A 99 1.18 -9.93 -23.42
C GLU A 99 -0.36 -9.95 -23.40
N GLY A 100 -0.98 -9.08 -24.20
CA GLY A 100 -2.44 -8.96 -24.25
C GLY A 100 -3.04 -8.20 -23.06
N SER A 101 -2.24 -7.34 -22.44
CA SER A 101 -2.71 -6.46 -21.34
C SER A 101 -3.89 -5.60 -21.77
N PRO A 102 -4.88 -5.41 -20.88
CA PRO A 102 -6.06 -4.61 -21.22
C PRO A 102 -5.69 -3.12 -21.37
N PRO A 103 -6.54 -2.33 -22.04
CA PRO A 103 -6.47 -0.87 -22.00
C PRO A 103 -6.65 -0.33 -20.57
N GLY A 104 -6.15 0.89 -20.32
CA GLY A 104 -6.20 1.52 -19.00
C GLY A 104 -7.60 1.58 -18.40
N LEU A 105 -8.60 1.94 -19.18
CA LEU A 105 -9.99 2.00 -18.73
C LEU A 105 -10.53 0.62 -18.31
N GLU A 106 -10.23 -0.43 -19.08
CA GLU A 106 -10.65 -1.79 -18.75
C GLU A 106 -9.96 -2.28 -17.47
N ALA A 107 -8.67 -1.98 -17.31
CA ALA A 107 -7.94 -2.28 -16.08
C ALA A 107 -8.58 -1.58 -14.86
N VAL A 108 -8.99 -0.32 -14.98
CA VAL A 108 -9.69 0.40 -13.91
C VAL A 108 -11.06 -0.20 -13.62
N LEU A 109 -11.85 -0.49 -14.64
CA LEU A 109 -13.17 -1.14 -14.51
C LEU A 109 -13.08 -2.49 -13.79
N SER A 110 -11.99 -3.26 -14.00
CA SER A 110 -11.78 -4.54 -13.31
C SER A 110 -11.69 -4.39 -11.78
N GLY A 111 -11.44 -3.17 -11.28
CA GLY A 111 -11.43 -2.84 -9.86
C GLY A 111 -12.77 -3.09 -9.16
N PHE A 112 -13.89 -2.87 -9.85
CA PHE A 112 -15.22 -3.16 -9.32
C PHE A 112 -15.46 -4.65 -9.05
N PHE A 113 -14.81 -5.51 -9.81
CA PHE A 113 -15.00 -6.96 -9.76
C PHE A 113 -13.89 -7.68 -8.98
N ALA A 114 -12.99 -6.93 -8.36
CA ALA A 114 -11.82 -7.48 -7.66
C ALA A 114 -10.95 -8.42 -8.54
N GLY A 115 -11.10 -8.37 -9.87
CA GLY A 115 -10.42 -9.20 -10.87
C GLY A 115 -9.15 -8.55 -11.43
N LEU A 116 -8.40 -9.30 -12.25
CA LEU A 116 -7.25 -8.81 -13.02
C LEU A 116 -7.64 -8.37 -14.44
N GLY A 117 -8.91 -8.31 -14.77
CA GLY A 117 -9.48 -7.91 -16.05
C GLY A 117 -10.99 -8.10 -16.01
N LEU A 118 -11.65 -7.78 -17.14
CA LEU A 118 -13.09 -7.99 -17.29
C LEU A 118 -13.36 -9.40 -17.82
N ALA A 119 -14.06 -10.22 -17.03
CA ALA A 119 -14.54 -11.51 -17.47
C ALA A 119 -15.86 -11.35 -18.29
N ARG A 120 -16.17 -12.31 -19.15
CA ARG A 120 -17.37 -12.28 -20.01
C ARG A 120 -18.70 -12.17 -19.25
N HIS A 121 -18.73 -12.57 -18.00
CA HIS A 121 -19.91 -12.52 -17.15
C HIS A 121 -20.02 -11.20 -16.35
N HIS A 122 -19.01 -10.34 -16.41
CA HIS A 122 -19.06 -9.04 -15.74
C HIS A 122 -19.95 -8.09 -16.55
N VAL A 123 -20.91 -7.48 -15.86
CA VAL A 123 -21.77 -6.47 -16.44
C VAL A 123 -21.29 -5.09 -15.98
N VAL A 124 -20.71 -4.34 -16.90
CA VAL A 124 -20.28 -2.96 -16.64
C VAL A 124 -21.49 -2.04 -16.84
N THR A 125 -21.84 -1.28 -15.80
CA THR A 125 -22.94 -0.29 -15.91
C THR A 125 -22.42 1.07 -16.39
N PRO A 126 -23.28 1.96 -16.91
CA PRO A 126 -22.88 3.31 -17.27
C PRO A 126 -22.23 4.08 -16.09
N GLU A 127 -22.73 3.90 -14.88
CA GLU A 127 -22.21 4.53 -13.67
C GLU A 127 -20.79 4.05 -13.34
N MET A 128 -20.52 2.75 -13.50
CA MET A 128 -19.17 2.19 -13.35
C MET A 128 -18.21 2.81 -14.35
N HIS A 129 -18.65 3.00 -15.60
CA HIS A 129 -17.84 3.61 -16.65
C HIS A 129 -17.48 5.07 -16.32
N VAL A 130 -18.46 5.87 -15.87
CA VAL A 130 -18.23 7.25 -15.44
C VAL A 130 -17.23 7.30 -14.29
N ARG A 131 -17.43 6.49 -13.24
CA ARG A 131 -16.51 6.43 -12.08
C ARG A 131 -15.09 5.99 -12.45
N ALA A 132 -14.95 5.09 -13.43
CA ALA A 132 -13.64 4.68 -13.90
C ALA A 132 -12.91 5.83 -14.61
N LEU A 133 -13.59 6.62 -15.43
CA LEU A 133 -13.03 7.81 -16.07
C LEU A 133 -12.68 8.90 -15.05
N GLU A 134 -13.54 9.14 -14.05
CA GLU A 134 -13.27 10.06 -12.95
C GLU A 134 -12.03 9.62 -12.14
N SER A 135 -11.90 8.32 -11.88
CA SER A 135 -10.73 7.76 -11.18
C SER A 135 -9.44 7.95 -11.98
N LEU A 136 -9.47 7.80 -13.32
CA LEU A 136 -8.33 8.12 -14.18
C LEU A 136 -8.00 9.61 -14.15
N ALA A 137 -9.02 10.47 -14.17
CA ALA A 137 -8.83 11.92 -14.08
C ALA A 137 -8.21 12.36 -12.76
N ALA A 138 -8.62 11.74 -11.64
CA ALA A 138 -8.09 12.03 -10.31
C ALA A 138 -6.58 11.79 -10.16
N VAL A 139 -6.00 10.97 -11.01
CA VAL A 139 -4.56 10.67 -11.04
C VAL A 139 -3.87 11.18 -12.32
N GLU A 140 -4.49 12.13 -13.02
CA GLU A 140 -3.98 12.72 -14.27
C GLU A 140 -3.64 11.67 -15.36
N ALA A 141 -4.46 10.64 -15.47
CA ALA A 141 -4.24 9.49 -16.36
C ALA A 141 -5.35 9.30 -17.41
N SER A 142 -6.20 10.29 -17.64
CA SER A 142 -7.33 10.19 -18.60
C SER A 142 -6.87 9.80 -20.01
N TYR A 143 -5.69 10.27 -20.45
CA TYR A 143 -5.11 9.97 -21.75
C TYR A 143 -4.67 8.50 -21.92
N LEU A 144 -4.66 7.72 -20.84
CA LEU A 144 -4.30 6.30 -20.82
C LEU A 144 -5.50 5.37 -20.98
N ALA A 145 -6.72 5.91 -21.07
CA ALA A 145 -7.93 5.11 -21.09
C ALA A 145 -7.91 4.02 -22.17
N GLU A 146 -7.49 4.38 -23.39
CA GLU A 146 -7.47 3.47 -24.55
C GLU A 146 -6.09 2.82 -24.79
N LYS A 147 -5.05 3.23 -24.03
CA LYS A 147 -3.69 2.70 -24.20
C LYS A 147 -3.56 1.34 -23.50
N PRO A 148 -3.06 0.28 -24.15
CA PRO A 148 -2.76 -1.00 -23.51
C PRO A 148 -1.66 -0.84 -22.44
N LEU A 149 -1.77 -1.57 -21.31
CA LEU A 149 -0.82 -1.44 -20.19
C LEU A 149 0.60 -1.88 -20.57
N ASP A 150 0.77 -2.85 -21.45
CA ASP A 150 2.07 -3.30 -21.95
C ASP A 150 2.82 -2.25 -22.80
N GLN A 151 2.11 -1.23 -23.28
CA GLN A 151 2.68 -0.10 -24.01
C GLN A 151 2.93 1.13 -23.13
N MET A 152 2.59 1.05 -21.85
CA MET A 152 2.76 2.14 -20.88
C MET A 152 4.14 2.10 -20.24
N SER A 153 4.65 3.28 -19.86
CA SER A 153 5.79 3.38 -18.94
C SER A 153 5.38 2.89 -17.54
N ALA A 154 6.36 2.51 -16.72
CA ALA A 154 6.10 2.07 -15.34
C ALA A 154 5.29 3.11 -14.53
N GLY A 155 5.55 4.40 -14.72
CA GLY A 155 4.81 5.49 -14.06
C GLY A 155 3.37 5.61 -14.55
N GLU A 156 3.12 5.37 -15.86
CA GLU A 156 1.77 5.35 -16.42
C GLU A 156 0.97 4.16 -15.88
N VAL A 157 1.55 2.96 -15.89
CA VAL A 157 0.92 1.77 -15.29
C VAL A 157 0.58 2.02 -13.82
N ARG A 158 1.50 2.62 -13.06
CA ARG A 158 1.28 2.90 -11.64
C ARG A 158 0.08 3.82 -11.41
N ARG A 159 -0.08 4.88 -12.23
CA ARG A 159 -1.25 5.77 -12.16
C ARG A 159 -2.55 5.03 -12.49
N VAL A 160 -2.57 4.19 -13.50
CA VAL A 160 -3.74 3.36 -13.83
C VAL A 160 -4.10 2.41 -12.68
N LEU A 161 -3.11 1.79 -12.03
CA LEU A 161 -3.35 0.91 -10.89
C LEU A 161 -3.88 1.67 -9.66
N ILE A 162 -3.47 2.93 -9.45
CA ILE A 162 -4.08 3.78 -8.42
C ILE A 162 -5.53 4.10 -8.80
N ALA A 163 -5.80 4.54 -10.05
CA ALA A 163 -7.16 4.79 -10.52
C ALA A 163 -8.05 3.56 -10.30
N ARG A 164 -7.53 2.36 -10.60
CA ARG A 164 -8.19 1.09 -10.33
C ARG A 164 -8.48 0.87 -8.83
N ALA A 165 -7.56 1.25 -7.96
CA ALA A 165 -7.76 1.14 -6.52
C ALA A 165 -8.79 2.16 -5.99
N LEU A 166 -8.91 3.32 -6.65
CA LEU A 166 -9.83 4.40 -6.30
C LEU A 166 -11.27 4.18 -6.76
N VAL A 167 -11.51 3.30 -7.75
CA VAL A 167 -12.80 3.18 -8.44
C VAL A 167 -13.97 2.85 -7.51
N ASN A 168 -13.71 2.21 -6.38
CA ASN A 168 -14.70 1.92 -5.34
C ASN A 168 -14.80 3.01 -4.25
N ASP A 169 -14.09 4.14 -4.41
CA ASP A 169 -14.00 5.23 -3.44
C ASP A 169 -13.58 4.75 -2.02
N PRO A 170 -12.42 4.07 -1.92
CA PRO A 170 -12.00 3.48 -0.66
C PRO A 170 -11.65 4.53 0.40
N ARG A 171 -11.86 4.20 1.67
CA ARG A 171 -11.47 5.02 2.83
C ARG A 171 -9.95 5.11 2.99
N ALA A 172 -9.24 4.05 2.60
CA ALA A 172 -7.79 3.98 2.72
C ALA A 172 -7.14 3.37 1.46
N LEU A 173 -5.90 3.77 1.20
CA LEU A 173 -5.04 3.22 0.16
C LEU A 173 -3.81 2.57 0.80
N LEU A 174 -3.58 1.29 0.51
CA LEU A 174 -2.37 0.56 0.83
C LEU A 174 -1.50 0.49 -0.42
N LEU A 175 -0.31 1.05 -0.34
CA LEU A 175 0.64 1.18 -1.44
C LEU A 175 1.93 0.43 -1.07
N ASP A 176 2.26 -0.62 -1.83
CA ASP A 176 3.44 -1.44 -1.61
C ASP A 176 4.54 -1.06 -2.60
N GLU A 177 5.60 -0.45 -2.08
CA GLU A 177 6.76 0.01 -2.84
C GLU A 177 6.37 0.74 -4.14
N PRO A 178 5.54 1.78 -4.04
CA PRO A 178 4.83 2.31 -5.19
C PRO A 178 5.73 3.04 -6.20
N THR A 179 6.95 3.42 -5.85
CA THR A 179 7.87 4.14 -6.75
C THR A 179 8.95 3.23 -7.35
N THR A 180 8.95 1.94 -7.01
CA THR A 180 9.93 0.99 -7.56
C THR A 180 9.88 0.97 -9.08
N GLY A 181 11.06 1.18 -9.71
CA GLY A 181 11.20 1.22 -11.17
C GLY A 181 10.83 2.55 -11.83
N LEU A 182 10.49 3.58 -11.05
CA LEU A 182 10.26 4.93 -11.56
C LEU A 182 11.58 5.72 -11.63
N ASP A 183 11.72 6.55 -12.66
CA ASP A 183 12.76 7.57 -12.68
C ASP A 183 12.46 8.71 -11.68
N ILE A 184 13.41 9.57 -11.45
CA ILE A 184 13.32 10.66 -10.46
C ILE A 184 12.09 11.57 -10.72
N VAL A 185 11.80 11.88 -11.98
CA VAL A 185 10.69 12.77 -12.36
C VAL A 185 9.35 12.09 -12.16
N ALA A 186 9.25 10.83 -12.60
CA ALA A 186 8.05 10.01 -12.42
C ALA A 186 7.77 9.75 -10.93
N CYS A 187 8.81 9.48 -10.13
CA CYS A 187 8.71 9.34 -8.69
C CYS A 187 8.13 10.61 -8.06
N ARG A 188 8.68 11.79 -8.39
CA ARG A 188 8.21 13.07 -7.87
C ARG A 188 6.74 13.32 -8.19
N ARG A 189 6.35 13.15 -9.44
CA ARG A 189 4.94 13.30 -9.86
C ARG A 189 4.01 12.33 -9.14
N PHE A 190 4.46 11.09 -8.94
CA PHE A 190 3.72 10.10 -8.18
C PHE A 190 3.48 10.53 -6.74
N LEU A 191 4.52 11.01 -6.04
CA LEU A 191 4.39 11.50 -4.67
C LEU A 191 3.47 12.73 -4.57
N GLU A 192 3.46 13.61 -5.57
CA GLU A 192 2.54 14.74 -5.65
C GLU A 192 1.08 14.26 -5.83
N THR A 193 0.84 13.25 -6.67
CA THR A 193 -0.48 12.62 -6.79
C THR A 193 -0.92 12.03 -5.43
N LEU A 194 -0.01 11.34 -4.73
CA LEU A 194 -0.30 10.74 -3.43
C LEU A 194 -0.67 11.79 -2.37
N ARG A 195 0.02 12.94 -2.36
CA ARG A 195 -0.30 14.10 -1.52
C ARG A 195 -1.69 14.64 -1.79
N GLY A 196 -2.05 14.77 -3.07
CA GLY A 196 -3.40 15.16 -3.48
C GLY A 196 -4.48 14.21 -2.96
N LEU A 197 -4.24 12.90 -3.00
CA LEU A 197 -5.17 11.90 -2.46
C LEU A 197 -5.27 11.95 -0.92
N ALA A 198 -4.16 12.17 -0.22
CA ALA A 198 -4.14 12.35 1.22
C ALA A 198 -4.95 13.58 1.64
N SER A 199 -4.77 14.72 0.96
CA SER A 199 -5.50 15.97 1.24
C SER A 199 -7.01 15.87 0.96
N GLN A 200 -7.45 14.90 0.16
CA GLN A 200 -8.86 14.59 -0.09
C GLN A 200 -9.49 13.71 1.01
N GLY A 201 -8.78 13.43 2.10
CA GLY A 201 -9.28 12.69 3.26
C GLY A 201 -9.15 11.17 3.17
N ARG A 202 -8.44 10.64 2.18
CA ARG A 202 -8.15 9.18 2.09
C ARG A 202 -6.94 8.84 2.94
N THR A 203 -7.08 7.88 3.83
CA THR A 203 -5.95 7.40 4.64
C THR A 203 -4.91 6.71 3.78
N ILE A 204 -3.66 7.13 3.89
CA ILE A 204 -2.53 6.52 3.17
C ILE A 204 -1.78 5.58 4.10
N LEU A 205 -1.66 4.32 3.68
CA LEU A 205 -0.76 3.32 4.27
C LEU A 205 0.33 3.00 3.25
N LEU A 206 1.48 3.64 3.41
CA LEU A 206 2.63 3.50 2.53
C LEU A 206 3.58 2.43 3.07
N VAL A 207 3.88 1.43 2.28
CA VAL A 207 4.88 0.41 2.62
C VAL A 207 6.07 0.59 1.70
N THR A 208 7.25 0.82 2.27
CA THR A 208 8.45 1.14 1.49
C THR A 208 9.73 0.75 2.22
N HIS A 209 10.84 0.75 1.50
CA HIS A 209 12.19 0.72 2.05
C HIS A 209 12.98 2.02 1.78
N HIS A 210 12.32 3.02 1.17
CA HIS A 210 12.88 4.33 0.84
C HIS A 210 12.30 5.41 1.75
N VAL A 211 13.15 6.09 2.49
CA VAL A 211 12.76 7.19 3.39
C VAL A 211 12.20 8.37 2.61
N GLU A 212 12.74 8.60 1.41
CA GLU A 212 12.40 9.70 0.50
C GLU A 212 10.97 9.64 -0.05
N GLU A 213 10.33 8.46 0.02
CA GLU A 213 8.94 8.27 -0.40
C GLU A 213 7.92 8.73 0.65
N ILE A 214 8.38 8.96 1.90
CA ILE A 214 7.51 9.35 3.01
C ILE A 214 7.12 10.83 2.84
N ILE A 215 5.93 11.04 2.30
CA ILE A 215 5.38 12.38 2.04
C ILE A 215 5.15 13.18 3.33
N PRO A 216 5.10 14.54 3.25
CA PRO A 216 4.88 15.39 4.42
C PRO A 216 3.62 15.06 5.21
N GLU A 217 2.55 14.64 4.55
CA GLU A 217 1.25 14.32 5.12
C GLU A 217 1.27 13.06 6.00
N ILE A 218 2.26 12.17 5.84
CA ILE A 218 2.43 11.01 6.72
C ILE A 218 2.86 11.50 8.11
N GLU A 219 2.09 11.14 9.12
CA GLU A 219 2.27 11.54 10.52
C GLU A 219 2.97 10.47 11.35
N SER A 220 2.72 9.21 11.04
CA SER A 220 3.19 8.05 11.82
C SER A 220 4.07 7.15 10.98
N VAL A 221 5.10 6.59 11.62
CA VAL A 221 6.01 5.62 10.99
C VAL A 221 6.13 4.38 11.85
N VAL A 222 6.08 3.22 11.20
CA VAL A 222 6.32 1.91 11.78
C VAL A 222 7.59 1.34 11.15
N LEU A 223 8.60 1.08 11.95
CA LEU A 223 9.81 0.39 11.51
C LEU A 223 9.63 -1.12 11.70
N MET A 224 9.90 -1.90 10.66
CA MET A 224 9.81 -3.35 10.69
C MET A 224 11.18 -4.00 10.53
N GLN A 225 11.46 -4.99 11.38
CA GLN A 225 12.66 -5.83 11.31
C GLN A 225 12.34 -7.28 11.71
N ASN A 226 12.85 -8.25 10.97
CA ASN A 226 12.69 -9.68 11.29
C ASN A 226 11.24 -10.13 11.55
N GLY A 227 10.29 -9.61 10.79
CA GLY A 227 8.86 -9.94 10.91
C GLY A 227 8.17 -9.35 12.14
N ARG A 228 8.76 -8.36 12.80
CA ARG A 228 8.23 -7.66 13.99
C ARG A 228 8.20 -6.16 13.78
N VAL A 229 7.40 -5.47 14.58
CA VAL A 229 7.56 -4.03 14.78
C VAL A 229 8.83 -3.82 15.61
N PHE A 230 9.78 -3.06 15.05
CA PHE A 230 11.00 -2.66 15.73
C PHE A 230 10.77 -1.38 16.55
N LEU A 231 10.13 -0.38 15.96
CA LEU A 231 9.76 0.88 16.59
C LEU A 231 8.55 1.47 15.86
N GLU A 232 7.67 2.16 16.59
CA GLU A 232 6.56 2.90 16.00
C GLU A 232 6.34 4.22 16.74
N GLY A 233 5.86 5.25 16.03
CA GLY A 233 5.61 6.55 16.64
C GLY A 233 5.44 7.68 15.63
N ALA A 234 5.52 8.91 16.11
CA ALA A 234 5.48 10.08 15.27
C ALA A 234 6.69 10.10 14.29
N LYS A 235 6.46 10.53 13.06
CA LYS A 235 7.46 10.50 11.98
C LYS A 235 8.81 11.07 12.39
N ARG A 236 8.82 12.21 13.08
CA ARG A 236 10.07 12.88 13.49
C ARG A 236 10.83 12.14 14.58
N ASP A 237 10.11 11.43 15.46
CA ASP A 237 10.71 10.68 16.57
C ASP A 237 11.29 9.36 16.09
N VAL A 238 10.71 8.79 15.02
CA VAL A 238 11.09 7.50 14.45
C VAL A 238 12.18 7.63 13.40
N LEU A 239 12.10 8.61 12.49
CA LEU A 239 13.06 8.80 11.40
C LEU A 239 14.30 9.58 11.86
N THR A 240 15.07 8.99 12.76
CA THR A 240 16.34 9.52 13.24
C THR A 240 17.54 8.77 12.65
N SER A 241 18.71 9.40 12.65
CA SER A 241 19.95 8.75 12.21
C SER A 241 20.26 7.51 13.05
N GLU A 242 20.01 7.55 14.36
CA GLU A 242 20.23 6.45 15.29
C GLU A 242 19.31 5.26 14.98
N ASN A 243 17.99 5.48 14.92
CA ASN A 243 17.01 4.43 14.69
C ASN A 243 17.22 3.75 13.31
N LEU A 244 17.50 4.55 12.27
CA LEU A 244 17.72 3.99 10.93
C LEU A 244 19.07 3.28 10.83
N SER A 245 20.12 3.76 11.52
CA SER A 245 21.40 3.04 11.57
C SER A 245 21.25 1.66 12.24
N GLU A 246 20.49 1.59 13.33
CA GLU A 246 20.19 0.32 14.00
C GLU A 246 19.33 -0.60 13.12
N LEU A 247 18.26 -0.06 12.52
CA LEU A 247 17.37 -0.82 11.65
C LEU A 247 18.07 -1.46 10.46
N PHE A 248 18.93 -0.70 9.78
CA PHE A 248 19.63 -1.14 8.56
C PHE A 248 21.00 -1.76 8.83
N GLY A 249 21.50 -1.69 10.06
CA GLY A 249 22.79 -2.25 10.44
C GLY A 249 24.01 -1.55 9.81
N ALA A 250 23.86 -0.27 9.43
CA ALA A 250 24.90 0.55 8.81
C ALA A 250 24.79 2.01 9.27
N PRO A 251 25.89 2.78 9.34
CA PRO A 251 25.83 4.19 9.67
C PRO A 251 24.99 4.99 8.66
N ILE A 252 23.88 5.54 9.10
CA ILE A 252 22.96 6.34 8.27
C ILE A 252 22.85 7.75 8.84
N THR A 253 22.90 8.74 7.97
CA THR A 253 22.60 10.13 8.31
C THR A 253 21.24 10.49 7.72
N VAL A 254 20.32 10.93 8.57
CA VAL A 254 18.99 11.43 8.17
C VAL A 254 19.01 12.95 8.12
N ARG A 255 18.35 13.50 7.12
CA ARG A 255 18.13 14.95 6.97
C ARG A 255 16.65 15.20 6.69
N GLU A 256 16.10 16.25 7.31
CA GLU A 256 14.75 16.73 7.04
C GLU A 256 14.79 18.03 6.26
N SER A 257 13.95 18.15 5.24
CA SER A 257 13.75 19.39 4.48
C SER A 257 12.32 19.48 3.98
N GLY A 258 11.58 20.52 4.37
CA GLY A 258 10.21 20.75 3.91
C GLY A 258 9.23 19.62 4.26
N GLY A 259 9.44 18.90 5.37
CA GLY A 259 8.63 17.75 5.79
C GLY A 259 8.97 16.43 5.11
N TYR A 260 9.91 16.44 4.16
CA TYR A 260 10.51 15.24 3.59
C TYR A 260 11.77 14.85 4.35
N PHE A 261 12.04 13.58 4.37
CA PHE A 261 13.22 12.98 4.98
C PHE A 261 14.08 12.33 3.90
N GLY A 262 15.38 12.48 4.01
CA GLY A 262 16.37 11.81 3.17
C GLY A 262 17.34 11.03 4.05
N ALA A 263 17.77 9.87 3.60
CA ALA A 263 18.71 9.01 4.30
C ALA A 263 19.91 8.67 3.42
N VAL A 264 21.13 8.86 3.96
CA VAL A 264 22.38 8.57 3.25
C VAL A 264 23.22 7.65 4.13
N ALA A 265 23.57 6.48 3.59
CA ALA A 265 24.58 5.60 4.19
C ALA A 265 25.98 6.21 4.04
N ARG A 266 26.82 6.07 5.06
CA ARG A 266 28.22 6.53 5.08
C ARG A 266 29.17 5.38 4.77
#